data_043a62ba52408a0a1402f96209ea36ff
#
_entry.id   043a62ba52408a0a1402f96209ea36ff
#
_cell.length_a   1.000
_cell.length_b   1.000
_cell.length_c   1.000
_cell.angle_alpha   90.00
_cell.angle_beta   90.00
_cell.angle_gamma   90.00
#
_symmetry.space_group_name_H-M   'P 1'
#
loop_
_entity.id
_entity.type
_entity.pdbx_description
1 polymer ?
#
loop_
_entity_poly.entity_id
_entity_poly.type
_entity_poly.pdbx_seq_one_letter_code
_entity_poly.pdbx_strand_id
1 'polypeptide(L)'
;RLVDVTRASVEAGLAAVKPWLPLSVMAEAVQKTVEDAGFSVVREYGGHGIGKEFHEDPFVGFTTEAPDVDTIMAPGMVFTIEPMVNAGAPDIKISKGDGWCVRTKDGSDSAQCEVQLVVTEDGYELLSW
;
A
#
# COMPACT_ATOMS: atom_id res chain seq x y z
N ARG A 1 -8.33 15.85 6.02
CA ARG A 1 -7.51 15.86 4.80
C ARG A 1 -6.59 14.64 4.70
N LEU A 2 -5.94 14.26 5.79
CA LEU A 2 -5.07 13.07 5.79
C LEU A 2 -5.82 11.80 5.41
N VAL A 3 -6.98 11.56 6.01
CA VAL A 3 -7.81 10.39 5.71
C VAL A 3 -8.27 10.40 4.25
N ASP A 4 -8.70 11.56 3.76
CA ASP A 4 -9.16 11.69 2.37
C ASP A 4 -8.03 11.42 1.38
N VAL A 5 -6.83 11.89 1.64
CA VAL A 5 -5.66 11.64 0.79
C VAL A 5 -5.25 10.17 0.84
N THR A 6 -5.30 9.55 2.03
CA THR A 6 -5.00 8.12 2.17
C THR A 6 -5.98 7.28 1.35
N ARG A 7 -7.27 7.59 1.43
CA ARG A 7 -8.29 6.92 0.62
C ARG A 7 -8.08 7.15 -0.87
N ALA A 8 -7.81 8.40 -1.26
CA ALA A 8 -7.52 8.72 -2.66
C ALA A 8 -6.31 7.97 -3.19
N SER A 9 -5.29 7.75 -2.36
CA SER A 9 -4.10 7.00 -2.76
C SER A 9 -4.44 5.53 -3.04
N VAL A 10 -5.32 4.93 -2.23
CA VAL A 10 -5.80 3.56 -2.47
C VAL A 10 -6.59 3.51 -3.79
N GLU A 11 -7.46 4.46 -4.03
CA GLU A 11 -8.22 4.54 -5.28
C GLU A 11 -7.31 4.71 -6.50
N ALA A 12 -6.26 5.54 -6.38
CA ALA A 12 -5.27 5.71 -7.44
C ALA A 12 -4.49 4.41 -7.70
N GLY A 13 -4.12 3.70 -6.63
CA GLY A 13 -3.48 2.40 -6.74
C GLY A 13 -4.36 1.40 -7.46
N LEU A 14 -5.64 1.31 -7.08
CA LEU A 14 -6.60 0.43 -7.75
C LEU A 14 -6.73 0.76 -9.24
N ALA A 15 -6.83 2.04 -9.59
CA ALA A 15 -6.95 2.46 -10.98
C ALA A 15 -5.72 2.07 -11.82
N ALA A 16 -4.57 1.91 -11.18
CA ALA A 16 -3.32 1.53 -11.84
C ALA A 16 -3.12 0.00 -11.93
N VAL A 17 -3.97 -0.79 -11.27
CA VAL A 17 -3.89 -2.26 -11.36
C VAL A 17 -4.33 -2.70 -12.75
N LYS A 18 -3.40 -3.32 -13.47
CA LYS A 18 -3.64 -3.85 -14.81
C LYS A 18 -2.92 -5.19 -14.94
N PRO A 19 -3.55 -6.18 -15.61
CA PRO A 19 -2.90 -7.46 -15.79
C PRO A 19 -1.61 -7.31 -16.59
N TRP A 20 -0.60 -8.07 -16.16
CA TRP A 20 0.72 -8.18 -16.81
C TRP A 20 1.63 -6.97 -16.63
N LEU A 21 1.22 -5.95 -15.86
CA LEU A 21 2.09 -4.87 -15.44
C LEU A 21 2.70 -5.19 -14.07
N PRO A 22 3.88 -4.62 -13.75
CA PRO A 22 4.50 -4.86 -12.45
C PRO A 22 3.81 -4.06 -11.34
N LEU A 23 3.96 -4.53 -10.10
CA LEU A 23 3.44 -3.84 -8.92
C LEU A 23 3.94 -2.40 -8.81
N SER A 24 5.11 -2.09 -9.39
CA SER A 24 5.68 -0.73 -9.37
C SER A 24 4.73 0.32 -9.98
N VAL A 25 3.91 -0.05 -10.94
CA VAL A 25 2.94 0.87 -11.56
C VAL A 25 1.89 1.28 -10.53
N MET A 26 1.39 0.33 -9.75
CA MET A 26 0.45 0.58 -8.66
C MET A 26 1.13 1.39 -7.55
N ALA A 27 2.34 0.99 -7.14
CA ALA A 27 3.10 1.66 -6.09
C ALA A 27 3.37 3.13 -6.44
N GLU A 28 3.74 3.40 -7.69
CA GLU A 28 3.97 4.77 -8.17
C GLU A 28 2.70 5.63 -8.06
N ALA A 29 1.55 5.08 -8.41
CA ALA A 29 0.28 5.81 -8.33
C ALA A 29 -0.07 6.17 -6.88
N VAL A 30 0.14 5.24 -5.94
CA VAL A 30 -0.08 5.48 -4.51
C VAL A 30 0.89 6.55 -4.01
N GLN A 31 2.18 6.37 -4.26
CA GLN A 31 3.22 7.27 -3.79
C GLN A 31 3.00 8.70 -4.30
N LYS A 32 2.72 8.84 -5.60
CA LYS A 32 2.50 10.16 -6.21
C LYS A 32 1.32 10.88 -5.56
N THR A 33 0.21 10.20 -5.36
CA THR A 33 -0.98 10.79 -4.74
C THR A 33 -0.68 11.31 -3.34
N VAL A 34 0.07 10.53 -2.55
CA VAL A 34 0.45 10.89 -1.19
C VAL A 34 1.42 12.06 -1.18
N GLU A 35 2.48 11.99 -1.97
CA GLU A 35 3.54 12.99 -1.97
C GLU A 35 3.09 14.33 -2.58
N ASP A 36 2.24 14.30 -3.60
CA ASP A 36 1.66 15.52 -4.18
C ASP A 36 0.80 16.29 -3.15
N ALA A 37 0.27 15.61 -2.15
CA ALA A 37 -0.48 16.23 -1.07
C ALA A 37 0.42 16.74 0.08
N GLY A 38 1.73 16.54 -0.01
CA GLY A 38 2.69 16.94 1.02
C GLY A 38 2.84 15.93 2.16
N PHE A 39 2.32 14.71 1.99
CA PHE A 39 2.42 13.64 2.98
C PHE A 39 3.46 12.61 2.57
N SER A 40 3.67 11.59 3.39
CA SER A 40 4.66 10.56 3.12
C SER A 40 4.11 9.16 3.31
N VAL A 41 4.68 8.19 2.56
CA VAL A 41 4.32 6.77 2.65
C VAL A 41 5.31 6.08 3.58
N VAL A 42 4.78 5.31 4.53
CA VAL A 42 5.60 4.45 5.40
C VAL A 42 6.18 3.31 4.55
N ARG A 43 7.48 3.07 4.68
CA ARG A 43 8.21 2.11 3.84
C ARG A 43 8.38 0.73 4.46
N GLU A 44 8.40 0.64 5.78
CA GLU A 44 8.67 -0.61 6.51
C GLU A 44 7.49 -1.57 6.52
N TYR A 45 6.30 -1.09 6.23
CA TYR A 45 5.08 -1.89 6.15
C TYR A 45 4.45 -1.74 4.79
N GLY A 46 3.73 -2.75 4.37
CA GLY A 46 3.03 -2.75 3.10
C GLY A 46 1.92 -3.78 3.08
N GLY A 47 1.35 -3.98 1.92
CA GLY A 47 0.39 -5.03 1.67
C GLY A 47 1.05 -6.36 1.41
N HIS A 48 0.25 -7.35 1.06
CA HIS A 48 0.70 -8.72 0.93
C HIS A 48 -0.18 -9.51 -0.02
N GLY A 49 0.36 -10.59 -0.56
CA GLY A 49 -0.44 -11.58 -1.27
C GLY A 49 -1.37 -12.31 -0.32
N ILE A 50 -2.43 -12.87 -0.87
CA ILE A 50 -3.38 -13.70 -0.14
C ILE A 50 -3.64 -14.95 -0.97
N GLY A 51 -3.58 -16.11 -0.32
CA GLY A 51 -3.88 -17.37 -0.96
C GLY A 51 -4.32 -18.38 0.09
N LYS A 52 -3.57 -19.46 0.24
CA LYS A 52 -3.82 -20.44 1.31
C LYS A 52 -3.56 -19.83 2.69
N GLU A 53 -2.60 -18.89 2.74
CA GLU A 53 -2.29 -18.15 3.95
C GLU A 53 -2.90 -16.76 3.88
N PHE A 54 -3.23 -16.17 5.02
CA PHE A 54 -3.74 -14.80 5.09
C PHE A 54 -2.70 -13.79 4.62
N HIS A 55 -1.41 -14.05 4.95
CA HIS A 55 -0.29 -13.23 4.49
C HIS A 55 0.65 -14.13 3.70
N GLU A 56 0.78 -13.86 2.42
CA GLU A 56 1.68 -14.57 1.52
C GLU A 56 2.53 -13.59 0.72
N ASP A 57 3.62 -14.08 0.12
CA ASP A 57 4.36 -13.32 -0.87
C ASP A 57 3.45 -12.99 -2.07
N PRO A 58 3.70 -11.89 -2.76
CA PRO A 58 4.81 -10.97 -2.56
C PRO A 58 4.53 -9.94 -1.46
N PHE A 59 5.58 -9.25 -1.00
CA PHE A 59 5.43 -7.99 -0.28
C PHE A 59 4.90 -6.96 -1.28
N VAL A 60 3.88 -6.20 -0.88
CA VAL A 60 3.26 -5.20 -1.75
C VAL A 60 3.54 -3.82 -1.15
N GLY A 61 4.64 -3.22 -1.59
CA GLY A 61 5.03 -1.89 -1.14
C GLY A 61 4.34 -0.78 -1.94
N PHE A 62 4.36 0.41 -1.40
CA PHE A 62 3.66 1.56 -1.97
C PHE A 62 4.62 2.71 -2.31
N THR A 63 5.89 2.37 -2.50
CA THR A 63 6.90 3.25 -3.07
C THR A 63 7.60 2.50 -4.20
N THR A 64 8.16 3.23 -5.15
CA THR A 64 8.82 2.63 -6.31
C THR A 64 10.13 1.91 -5.94
N GLU A 65 10.64 2.13 -4.73
CA GLU A 65 11.87 1.51 -4.22
C GLU A 65 11.61 0.29 -3.34
N ALA A 66 10.33 -0.09 -3.17
CA ALA A 66 9.97 -1.19 -2.30
C ALA A 66 10.45 -2.53 -2.85
N PRO A 67 10.68 -3.54 -1.96
CA PRO A 67 10.97 -4.89 -2.42
C PRO A 67 9.82 -5.43 -3.27
N ASP A 68 10.13 -6.39 -4.15
CA ASP A 68 9.15 -7.11 -4.97
C ASP A 68 8.33 -6.26 -5.95
N VAL A 69 8.68 -4.99 -6.16
CA VAL A 69 7.93 -4.10 -7.07
C VAL A 69 7.95 -4.56 -8.53
N ASP A 70 8.89 -5.42 -8.89
CA ASP A 70 8.97 -6.00 -10.24
C ASP A 70 8.02 -7.19 -10.44
N THR A 71 7.36 -7.64 -9.37
CA THR A 71 6.38 -8.73 -9.45
C THR A 71 5.25 -8.35 -10.39
N ILE A 72 4.96 -9.24 -11.36
CA ILE A 72 3.91 -9.00 -12.34
C ILE A 72 2.54 -9.29 -11.73
N MET A 73 1.60 -8.40 -11.96
CA MET A 73 0.21 -8.58 -11.56
C MET A 73 -0.48 -9.52 -12.56
N ALA A 74 -0.43 -10.81 -12.30
CA ALA A 74 -1.04 -11.81 -13.17
C ALA A 74 -2.52 -12.02 -12.82
N PRO A 75 -3.40 -12.29 -13.81
CA PRO A 75 -4.79 -12.63 -13.53
C PRO A 75 -4.91 -13.77 -12.52
N GLY A 76 -5.79 -13.61 -11.54
CA GLY A 76 -5.95 -14.57 -10.43
C GLY A 76 -5.15 -14.22 -9.19
N MET A 77 -4.20 -13.31 -9.27
CA MET A 77 -3.42 -12.86 -8.12
C MET A 77 -4.30 -12.05 -7.17
N VAL A 78 -4.28 -12.41 -5.89
CA VAL A 78 -5.00 -11.70 -4.84
C VAL A 78 -4.00 -11.01 -3.93
N PHE A 79 -4.20 -9.74 -3.68
CA PHE A 79 -3.32 -8.99 -2.78
C PHE A 79 -4.05 -7.81 -2.15
N THR A 80 -3.39 -7.15 -1.21
CA THR A 80 -3.93 -5.98 -0.52
C THR A 80 -3.24 -4.70 -0.97
N ILE A 81 -3.99 -3.61 -0.95
CA ILE A 81 -3.45 -2.25 -1.03
C ILE A 81 -3.83 -1.57 0.28
N GLU A 82 -2.81 -1.31 1.11
CA GLU A 82 -3.03 -0.84 2.48
C GLU A 82 -1.96 0.17 2.93
N PRO A 83 -1.76 1.27 2.20
CA PRO A 83 -0.71 2.22 2.53
C PRO A 83 -0.93 2.87 3.90
N MET A 84 0.17 2.99 4.66
CA MET A 84 0.22 3.83 5.84
C MET A 84 0.76 5.19 5.42
N VAL A 85 0.00 6.25 5.67
CA VAL A 85 0.32 7.61 5.24
C VAL A 85 0.54 8.49 6.45
N ASN A 86 1.72 9.10 6.53
CA ASN A 86 2.08 10.03 7.60
C ASN A 86 1.94 11.46 7.13
N ALA A 87 1.41 12.33 8.00
CA ALA A 87 1.31 13.75 7.70
C ALA A 87 2.68 14.43 7.66
N GLY A 88 3.66 13.91 8.38
CA GLY A 88 5.03 14.39 8.41
C GLY A 88 6.00 13.46 7.69
N ALA A 89 7.13 13.18 8.33
CA ALA A 89 8.17 12.31 7.77
C ALA A 89 7.72 10.85 7.71
N PRO A 90 8.29 10.04 6.80
CA PRO A 90 7.89 8.64 6.66
C PRO A 90 8.38 7.73 7.77
N ASP A 91 9.29 8.22 8.61
CA ASP A 91 9.93 7.39 9.63
C ASP A 91 8.97 6.99 10.74
N ILE A 92 9.09 5.76 11.21
CA ILE A 92 8.26 5.19 12.26
C ILE A 92 9.14 4.66 13.39
N LYS A 93 8.50 4.40 14.53
CA LYS A 93 9.13 3.72 15.66
C LYS A 93 8.17 2.69 16.22
N ILE A 94 8.72 1.63 16.78
CA ILE A 94 7.93 0.58 17.43
C ILE A 94 7.98 0.82 18.93
N SER A 95 6.81 0.76 19.59
CA SER A 95 6.71 0.97 21.04
C SER A 95 7.56 -0.05 21.80
N LYS A 96 8.35 0.42 22.75
CA LYS A 96 9.16 -0.45 23.62
C LYS A 96 8.31 -1.22 24.61
N GLY A 97 7.09 -0.73 24.90
CA GLY A 97 6.22 -1.35 25.90
C GLY A 97 5.63 -2.67 25.46
N ASP A 98 5.15 -2.76 24.24
CA ASP A 98 4.50 -3.97 23.70
C ASP A 98 5.27 -4.59 22.53
N GLY A 99 6.24 -3.87 21.96
CA GLY A 99 7.07 -4.36 20.86
C GLY A 99 6.39 -4.42 19.50
N TRP A 100 5.15 -3.95 19.36
CA TRP A 100 4.44 -4.02 18.09
C TRP A 100 3.61 -2.77 17.72
N CYS A 101 3.31 -1.91 18.69
CA CYS A 101 2.58 -0.68 18.40
C CYS A 101 3.47 0.28 17.58
N VAL A 102 3.02 0.62 16.38
CA VAL A 102 3.75 1.47 15.45
C VAL A 102 3.30 2.92 15.60
N ARG A 103 4.25 3.84 15.73
CA ARG A 103 3.98 5.28 15.84
C ARG A 103 4.86 6.04 14.86
N THR A 104 4.40 7.22 14.45
CA THR A 104 5.26 8.14 13.68
C THR A 104 6.43 8.58 14.57
N LYS A 105 7.61 8.67 13.99
CA LYS A 105 8.80 9.07 14.74
C LYS A 105 8.75 10.54 15.15
N ASP A 106 8.18 11.39 14.32
CA ASP A 106 8.09 12.84 14.56
C ASP A 106 6.81 13.28 15.28
N GLY A 107 5.94 12.34 15.67
CA GLY A 107 4.70 12.63 16.37
C GLY A 107 3.56 13.13 15.48
N SER A 108 3.76 13.17 14.15
CA SER A 108 2.71 13.59 13.23
C SER A 108 1.58 12.55 13.16
N ASP A 109 0.43 12.95 12.63
CA ASP A 109 -0.70 12.04 12.44
C ASP A 109 -0.42 11.03 11.34
N SER A 110 -1.06 9.87 11.43
CA SER A 110 -0.97 8.81 10.43
C SER A 110 -2.36 8.23 10.15
N ALA A 111 -2.58 7.76 8.94
CA ALA A 111 -3.83 7.14 8.55
C ALA A 111 -3.54 5.92 7.67
N GLN A 112 -4.48 4.97 7.66
CA GLN A 112 -4.40 3.78 6.82
C GLN A 112 -5.80 3.42 6.31
N CYS A 113 -5.86 3.04 5.05
CA CYS A 113 -7.02 2.41 4.44
C CYS A 113 -6.57 1.12 3.77
N GLU A 114 -7.40 0.10 3.78
CA GLU A 114 -7.04 -1.21 3.23
C GLU A 114 -8.14 -1.73 2.33
N VAL A 115 -7.73 -2.31 1.20
CA VAL A 115 -8.61 -3.05 0.30
C VAL A 115 -7.97 -4.39 -0.08
N GLN A 116 -8.81 -5.36 -0.40
CA GLN A 116 -8.41 -6.62 -1.01
C GLN A 116 -8.94 -6.68 -2.43
N LEU A 117 -8.13 -7.18 -3.34
CA LEU A 117 -8.52 -7.27 -4.74
C LEU A 117 -7.97 -8.55 -5.38
N VAL A 118 -8.59 -8.94 -6.48
CA VAL A 118 -8.06 -9.95 -7.39
C VAL A 118 -7.82 -9.31 -8.74
N VAL A 119 -6.67 -9.61 -9.34
CA VAL A 119 -6.35 -9.17 -10.70
C VAL A 119 -7.17 -10.02 -11.67
N THR A 120 -7.84 -9.35 -12.61
CA THR A 120 -8.62 -10.00 -13.66
C THR A 120 -7.96 -9.81 -15.02
N GLU A 121 -8.48 -10.43 -16.06
CA GLU A 121 -7.97 -10.24 -17.41
C GLU A 121 -8.14 -8.82 -17.92
N ASP A 122 -9.09 -8.06 -17.35
CA ASP A 122 -9.41 -6.69 -17.78
C ASP A 122 -8.95 -5.60 -16.80
N GLY A 123 -8.48 -6.00 -15.62
CA GLY A 123 -8.09 -5.04 -14.58
C GLY A 123 -8.12 -5.69 -13.20
N TYR A 124 -9.12 -5.38 -12.40
CA TYR A 124 -9.26 -5.94 -11.07
C TYR A 124 -10.73 -6.08 -10.67
N GLU A 125 -10.96 -6.92 -9.67
CA GLU A 125 -12.22 -7.00 -8.95
C GLU A 125 -11.95 -6.76 -7.47
N LEU A 126 -12.73 -5.84 -6.88
CA LEU A 126 -12.60 -5.51 -5.46
C LEU A 126 -13.29 -6.60 -4.64
N LEU A 127 -12.57 -7.17 -3.67
CA LEU A 127 -13.10 -8.21 -2.79
C LEU A 127 -13.61 -7.64 -1.46
N SER A 128 -12.94 -6.60 -0.95
CA SER A 128 -13.38 -5.88 0.25
C SER A 128 -12.81 -4.47 0.24
N TRP A 129 -13.51 -3.61 0.93
CA TRP A 129 -13.11 -2.19 1.06
C TRP A 129 -12.98 -1.82 2.52
#